data_b461a4b773931e1364895a6f5323097c
#
_entry.id   b461a4b773931e1364895a6f5323097c
#
_cell.length_a   1.000
_cell.length_b   1.000
_cell.length_c   1.000
_cell.angle_alpha   90.00
_cell.angle_beta   90.00
_cell.angle_gamma   90.00
#
_symmetry.space_group_name_H-M   'P 1'
#
loop_
_entity.id
_entity.type
_entity.pdbx_description
1 polymer ?
#
loop_
_entity_poly.entity_id
_entity_poly.type
_entity_poly.pdbx_seq_one_letter_code
_entity_poly.pdbx_strand_id
1 'polypeptide(L)'
;MTGGGSSIPEVQRLLGVLAAGRRVAEAGTAFGEGAEAMARTARSVVTVELDRERAELAAERLASYANVELLIGDWKELLPARAPFGLVFLDGGGFKHAPEEHGDLVYGLLERGGLLVLDDLTPERAEFDPVRAWAHGHGGLRATEVMTTPTSSALLIARI
;
A
#
# COMPACT_ATOMS: atom_id res chain seq x y z
N MET A 1 -17.64 -10.17 -7.64
CA MET A 1 -17.13 -9.91 -6.30
C MET A 1 -16.62 -8.49 -6.24
N THR A 2 -17.33 -7.69 -5.59
CA THR A 2 -17.00 -6.30 -5.35
C THR A 2 -15.90 -6.21 -4.28
N GLY A 3 -14.69 -6.51 -4.67
CA GLY A 3 -13.52 -6.20 -3.84
C GLY A 3 -13.33 -4.70 -3.85
N GLY A 4 -13.19 -4.14 -2.69
CA GLY A 4 -12.63 -2.88 -2.36
C GLY A 4 -12.88 -1.70 -3.31
N GLY A 5 -13.62 -0.73 -2.81
CA GLY A 5 -13.61 0.62 -3.38
C GLY A 5 -12.25 1.28 -3.15
N SER A 6 -12.11 2.47 -3.66
CA SER A 6 -10.92 3.29 -3.43
C SER A 6 -10.75 3.64 -1.96
N SER A 7 -9.51 3.92 -1.58
CA SER A 7 -9.18 4.44 -0.25
C SER A 7 -10.02 5.67 0.10
N ILE A 8 -10.46 5.75 1.34
CA ILE A 8 -11.22 6.89 1.84
C ILE A 8 -10.37 8.19 1.84
N PRO A 9 -10.99 9.38 1.83
CA PRO A 9 -10.25 10.64 1.78
C PRO A 9 -9.21 10.84 2.88
N GLU A 10 -9.46 10.33 4.08
CA GLU A 10 -8.51 10.36 5.20
C GLU A 10 -7.23 9.60 4.90
N VAL A 11 -7.36 8.40 4.32
CA VAL A 11 -6.23 7.57 3.89
C VAL A 11 -5.51 8.20 2.71
N GLN A 12 -6.23 8.74 1.73
CA GLN A 12 -5.62 9.47 0.59
C GLN A 12 -4.75 10.64 1.08
N ARG A 13 -5.22 11.42 2.06
CA ARG A 13 -4.43 12.51 2.65
C ARG A 13 -3.19 12.00 3.38
N LEU A 14 -3.33 10.93 4.15
CA LEU A 14 -2.20 10.28 4.83
C LEU A 14 -1.16 9.80 3.82
N LEU A 15 -1.58 9.10 2.78
CA LEU A 15 -0.69 8.59 1.73
C LEU A 15 0.02 9.75 1.00
N GLY A 16 -0.69 10.84 0.69
CA GLY A 16 -0.10 12.01 0.05
C GLY A 16 1.01 12.65 0.90
N VAL A 17 0.85 12.69 2.23
CA VAL A 17 1.88 13.17 3.15
C VAL A 17 3.08 12.21 3.20
N LEU A 18 2.82 10.92 3.34
CA LEU A 18 3.87 9.91 3.47
C LEU A 18 4.63 9.68 2.15
N ALA A 19 4.01 9.92 1.00
CA ALA A 19 4.61 9.76 -0.32
C ALA A 19 5.62 10.86 -0.67
N ALA A 20 5.59 12.00 0.02
CA ALA A 20 6.36 13.19 -0.36
C ALA A 20 7.86 12.90 -0.59
N GLY A 21 8.31 13.12 -1.84
CA GLY A 21 9.69 12.94 -2.28
C GLY A 21 10.16 11.49 -2.40
N ARG A 22 9.31 10.50 -2.14
CA ARG A 22 9.67 9.06 -2.15
C ARG A 22 9.37 8.39 -3.49
N ARG A 23 10.07 7.28 -3.71
CA ARG A 23 9.64 6.25 -4.67
C ARG A 23 8.57 5.40 -3.98
N VAL A 24 7.44 5.27 -4.60
CA VAL A 24 6.26 4.64 -4.01
C VAL A 24 5.84 3.42 -4.81
N ALA A 25 5.42 2.37 -4.12
CA ALA A 25 4.69 1.26 -4.70
C ALA A 25 3.29 1.12 -4.10
N GLU A 26 2.33 0.74 -4.92
CA GLU A 26 0.97 0.44 -4.52
C GLU A 26 0.53 -0.90 -5.12
N ALA A 27 -0.08 -1.75 -4.30
CA ALA A 27 -0.77 -2.96 -4.76
C ALA A 27 -2.28 -2.81 -4.51
N GLY A 28 -3.06 -2.90 -5.60
CA GLY A 28 -4.49 -2.61 -5.58
C GLY A 28 -4.79 -1.17 -5.99
N THR A 29 -4.55 -0.84 -7.25
CA THR A 29 -4.82 0.50 -7.82
C THR A 29 -6.29 0.87 -7.75
N ALA A 30 -7.19 -0.11 -7.86
CA ALA A 30 -8.63 0.09 -7.99
C ALA A 30 -8.96 1.14 -9.07
N PHE A 31 -9.57 2.25 -8.72
CA PHE A 31 -9.88 3.35 -9.65
C PHE A 31 -8.84 4.47 -9.67
N GLY A 32 -7.70 4.28 -9.00
CA GLY A 32 -6.55 5.16 -9.08
C GLY A 32 -6.50 6.31 -8.07
N GLU A 33 -7.46 6.43 -7.14
CA GLU A 33 -7.47 7.56 -6.20
C GLU A 33 -6.28 7.55 -5.24
N GLY A 34 -5.87 6.37 -4.75
CA GLY A 34 -4.68 6.22 -3.90
C GLY A 34 -3.42 6.62 -4.65
N ALA A 35 -3.24 6.04 -5.84
CA ALA A 35 -2.10 6.38 -6.72
C ALA A 35 -2.07 7.86 -7.08
N GLU A 36 -3.21 8.48 -7.39
CA GLU A 36 -3.31 9.90 -7.68
C GLU A 36 -2.91 10.76 -6.48
N ALA A 37 -3.41 10.43 -5.28
CA ALA A 37 -3.07 11.16 -4.07
C ALA A 37 -1.56 11.12 -3.79
N MET A 38 -0.92 9.97 -3.98
CA MET A 38 0.52 9.82 -3.83
C MET A 38 1.31 10.49 -4.95
N ALA A 39 0.84 10.43 -6.19
CA ALA A 39 1.53 11.01 -7.36
C ALA A 39 1.75 12.52 -7.26
N ARG A 40 0.88 13.22 -6.54
CA ARG A 40 0.97 14.68 -6.34
C ARG A 40 2.20 15.11 -5.54
N THR A 41 2.77 14.24 -4.74
CA THR A 41 3.89 14.54 -3.82
C THR A 41 5.09 13.62 -3.99
N ALA A 42 4.87 12.40 -4.51
CA ALA A 42 5.90 11.40 -4.72
C ALA A 42 6.89 11.79 -5.82
N ARG A 43 8.12 11.29 -5.72
CA ARG A 43 9.07 11.32 -6.82
C ARG A 43 8.61 10.42 -7.97
N SER A 44 8.13 9.23 -7.66
CA SER A 44 7.53 8.30 -8.63
C SER A 44 6.60 7.32 -7.93
N VAL A 45 5.59 6.84 -8.65
CA VAL A 45 4.64 5.83 -8.18
C VAL A 45 4.62 4.68 -9.16
N VAL A 46 4.79 3.46 -8.66
CA VAL A 46 4.48 2.21 -9.38
C VAL A 46 3.25 1.64 -8.75
N THR A 47 2.17 1.51 -9.50
CA THR A 47 0.90 0.97 -9.02
C THR A 47 0.50 -0.26 -9.83
N VAL A 48 -0.04 -1.28 -9.15
CA VAL A 48 -0.36 -2.58 -9.77
C VAL A 48 -1.82 -2.91 -9.54
N GLU A 49 -2.51 -3.26 -10.61
CA GLU A 49 -3.90 -3.73 -10.58
C GLU A 49 -4.01 -5.10 -11.28
N LEU A 50 -4.68 -6.02 -10.61
CA LEU A 50 -4.90 -7.36 -11.15
C LEU A 50 -6.02 -7.37 -12.20
N ASP A 51 -7.07 -6.58 -11.96
CA ASP A 51 -8.23 -6.47 -12.83
C ASP A 51 -7.97 -5.48 -13.97
N ARG A 52 -8.03 -5.98 -15.21
CA ARG A 52 -7.76 -5.18 -16.40
C ARG A 52 -8.75 -4.02 -16.59
N GLU A 53 -10.04 -4.26 -16.34
CA GLU A 53 -11.06 -3.22 -16.54
C GLU A 53 -10.89 -2.08 -15.56
N ARG A 54 -10.55 -2.39 -14.29
CA ARG A 54 -10.21 -1.38 -13.28
C ARG A 54 -8.94 -0.62 -13.66
N ALA A 55 -7.92 -1.32 -14.12
CA ALA A 55 -6.67 -0.69 -14.55
C ALA A 55 -6.89 0.29 -15.71
N GLU A 56 -7.77 -0.02 -16.67
CA GLU A 56 -8.11 0.87 -17.77
C GLU A 56 -8.78 2.17 -17.25
N LEU A 57 -9.71 2.06 -16.30
CA LEU A 57 -10.34 3.23 -15.67
C LEU A 57 -9.32 4.05 -14.84
N ALA A 58 -8.43 3.37 -14.12
CA ALA A 58 -7.36 4.04 -13.39
C ALA A 58 -6.39 4.75 -14.33
N ALA A 59 -6.08 4.16 -15.49
CA ALA A 59 -5.19 4.78 -16.49
C ALA A 59 -5.73 6.12 -17.00
N GLU A 60 -7.04 6.25 -17.20
CA GLU A 60 -7.66 7.51 -17.57
C GLU A 60 -7.44 8.59 -16.49
N ARG A 61 -7.66 8.25 -15.21
CA ARG A 61 -7.43 9.16 -14.09
C ARG A 61 -5.97 9.57 -13.97
N LEU A 62 -5.05 8.63 -14.17
CA LEU A 62 -3.62 8.83 -13.96
C LEU A 62 -2.89 9.41 -15.19
N ALA A 63 -3.57 9.58 -16.32
CA ALA A 63 -2.97 9.98 -17.59
C ALA A 63 -2.16 11.30 -17.55
N SER A 64 -2.51 12.22 -16.65
CA SER A 64 -1.81 13.50 -16.49
C SER A 64 -0.56 13.43 -15.60
N TYR A 65 -0.31 12.31 -14.93
CA TYR A 65 0.80 12.14 -14.00
C TYR A 65 1.98 11.41 -14.65
N ALA A 66 2.96 12.16 -15.16
CA ALA A 66 4.14 11.59 -15.82
C ALA A 66 5.04 10.75 -14.89
N ASN A 67 4.85 10.85 -13.57
CA ASN A 67 5.59 10.12 -12.55
C ASN A 67 4.89 8.82 -12.09
N VAL A 68 3.85 8.36 -12.79
CA VAL A 68 3.11 7.13 -12.47
C VAL A 68 3.36 6.07 -13.54
N GLU A 69 3.71 4.87 -13.09
CA GLU A 69 3.74 3.64 -13.87
C GLU A 69 2.61 2.74 -13.38
N LEU A 70 1.59 2.48 -14.22
CA LEU A 70 0.51 1.53 -13.93
C LEU A 70 0.80 0.20 -14.60
N LEU A 71 0.79 -0.87 -13.82
CA LEU A 71 1.04 -2.24 -14.27
C LEU A 71 -0.21 -3.10 -14.05
N ILE A 72 -0.44 -4.01 -14.99
CA ILE A 72 -1.55 -4.98 -14.90
C ILE A 72 -0.98 -6.36 -14.58
N GLY A 73 -1.37 -6.94 -13.46
CA GLY A 73 -0.93 -8.27 -13.04
C GLY A 73 -0.83 -8.44 -11.53
N ASP A 74 -0.12 -9.49 -11.10
CA ASP A 74 0.12 -9.77 -9.68
C ASP A 74 1.28 -8.92 -9.16
N TRP A 75 1.02 -8.14 -8.11
CA TRP A 75 2.03 -7.29 -7.48
C TRP A 75 3.24 -8.08 -6.95
N LYS A 76 3.03 -9.34 -6.52
CA LYS A 76 4.09 -10.22 -6.02
C LYS A 76 5.12 -10.58 -7.10
N GLU A 77 4.71 -10.57 -8.35
CA GLU A 77 5.57 -10.79 -9.50
C GLU A 77 6.19 -9.49 -10.04
N LEU A 78 5.42 -8.40 -10.02
CA LEU A 78 5.78 -7.17 -10.73
C LEU A 78 6.57 -6.18 -9.87
N LEU A 79 6.26 -6.03 -8.57
CA LEU A 79 6.92 -5.05 -7.72
C LEU A 79 8.38 -5.41 -7.36
N PRO A 80 8.76 -6.68 -7.14
CA PRO A 80 10.15 -7.01 -6.78
C PRO A 80 11.19 -6.53 -7.79
N ALA A 81 10.87 -6.58 -9.08
CA ALA A 81 11.77 -6.11 -10.14
C ALA A 81 12.00 -4.57 -10.13
N ARG A 82 11.19 -3.83 -9.40
CA ARG A 82 11.22 -2.38 -9.28
C ARG A 82 11.65 -1.87 -7.91
N ALA A 83 11.78 -2.78 -6.94
CA ALA A 83 12.22 -2.46 -5.58
C ALA A 83 13.68 -1.91 -5.56
N PRO A 84 14.10 -1.22 -4.50
CA PRO A 84 13.34 -0.91 -3.29
C PRO A 84 12.53 0.39 -3.38
N PHE A 85 11.59 0.54 -2.44
CA PHE A 85 10.70 1.70 -2.34
C PHE A 85 10.81 2.39 -0.98
N GLY A 86 10.63 3.71 -0.96
CA GLY A 86 10.55 4.50 0.27
C GLY A 86 9.17 4.46 0.93
N LEU A 87 8.13 4.10 0.17
CA LEU A 87 6.79 3.85 0.66
C LEU A 87 6.16 2.71 -0.14
N VAL A 88 5.54 1.78 0.57
CA VAL A 88 4.70 0.72 -0.04
C VAL A 88 3.31 0.80 0.59
N PHE A 89 2.29 0.84 -0.24
CA PHE A 89 0.88 0.76 0.16
C PHE A 89 0.27 -0.54 -0.37
N LEU A 90 -0.16 -1.42 0.53
CA LEU A 90 -0.81 -2.68 0.17
C LEU A 90 -2.29 -2.62 0.56
N ASP A 91 -3.13 -2.29 -0.41
CA ASP A 91 -4.59 -2.28 -0.25
C ASP A 91 -5.23 -3.59 -0.72
N GLY A 92 -4.62 -4.25 -1.66
CA GLY A 92 -5.11 -5.50 -2.26
C GLY A 92 -4.23 -6.72 -2.01
N GLY A 93 -4.66 -7.87 -2.58
CA GLY A 93 -3.84 -9.07 -2.68
C GLY A 93 -3.75 -9.95 -1.43
N GLY A 94 -4.59 -9.73 -0.42
CA GLY A 94 -4.75 -10.67 0.69
C GLY A 94 -3.61 -10.72 1.71
N PHE A 95 -2.57 -9.89 1.58
CA PHE A 95 -1.40 -9.91 2.47
C PHE A 95 -1.78 -9.81 3.96
N LYS A 96 -2.75 -8.98 4.30
CA LYS A 96 -3.20 -8.78 5.69
C LYS A 96 -3.71 -10.06 6.37
N HIS A 97 -4.16 -11.03 5.59
CA HIS A 97 -4.74 -12.28 6.11
C HIS A 97 -3.71 -13.41 6.24
N ALA A 98 -2.63 -13.37 5.46
CA ALA A 98 -1.59 -14.39 5.45
C ALA A 98 -0.18 -13.76 5.29
N PRO A 99 0.24 -12.91 6.25
CA PRO A 99 1.53 -12.22 6.15
C PRO A 99 2.73 -13.18 6.24
N GLU A 100 2.57 -14.36 6.80
CA GLU A 100 3.60 -15.41 6.87
C GLU A 100 3.99 -15.94 5.49
N GLU A 101 3.10 -15.89 4.50
CA GLU A 101 3.39 -16.37 3.15
C GLU A 101 4.27 -15.40 2.34
N HIS A 102 4.11 -14.10 2.58
CA HIS A 102 4.73 -13.05 1.75
C HIS A 102 5.48 -11.97 2.55
N GLY A 103 5.65 -12.15 3.86
CA GLY A 103 6.27 -11.16 4.72
C GLY A 103 7.71 -10.82 4.31
N ASP A 104 8.51 -11.81 3.93
CA ASP A 104 9.88 -11.61 3.47
C ASP A 104 9.92 -10.84 2.14
N LEU A 105 8.98 -11.14 1.24
CA LEU A 105 8.83 -10.41 -0.02
C LEU A 105 8.49 -8.94 0.25
N VAL A 106 7.49 -8.67 1.09
CA VAL A 106 7.08 -7.30 1.45
C VAL A 106 8.22 -6.55 2.13
N TYR A 107 8.92 -7.20 3.07
CA TYR A 107 10.11 -6.63 3.71
C TYR A 107 11.18 -6.24 2.67
N GLY A 108 11.39 -7.09 1.67
CA GLY A 108 12.34 -6.85 0.57
C GLY A 108 11.94 -5.72 -0.38
N LEU A 109 10.65 -5.35 -0.45
CA LEU A 109 10.21 -4.21 -1.24
C LEU A 109 10.65 -2.87 -0.64
N LEU A 110 10.86 -2.80 0.68
CA LEU A 110 11.19 -1.57 1.39
C LEU A 110 12.68 -1.27 1.36
N GLU A 111 13.04 -0.05 1.10
CA GLU A 111 14.39 0.44 1.43
C GLU A 111 14.54 0.57 2.95
N ARG A 112 15.78 0.69 3.42
CA ARG A 112 16.04 0.96 4.83
C ARG A 112 15.48 2.34 5.20
N GLY A 113 14.66 2.42 6.25
CA GLY A 113 13.86 3.60 6.59
C GLY A 113 12.59 3.76 5.77
N GLY A 114 12.32 2.85 4.83
CA GLY A 114 11.08 2.83 4.05
C GLY A 114 9.87 2.47 4.90
N LEU A 115 8.71 2.91 4.46
CA LEU A 115 7.43 2.76 5.15
C LEU A 115 6.51 1.80 4.41
N LEU A 116 5.80 0.97 5.17
CA LEU A 116 4.65 0.19 4.68
C LEU A 116 3.38 0.72 5.33
N VAL A 117 2.34 0.89 4.55
CA VAL A 117 0.99 1.24 5.01
C VAL A 117 0.05 0.10 4.69
N LEU A 118 -0.69 -0.35 5.70
CA LEU A 118 -1.76 -1.33 5.59
C LEU A 118 -3.04 -0.68 6.13
N ASP A 119 -4.02 -0.54 5.30
CA ASP A 119 -5.28 0.16 5.54
C ASP A 119 -6.41 -0.84 5.88
N ASP A 120 -7.61 -0.32 6.15
CA ASP A 120 -8.82 -1.10 6.42
C ASP A 120 -8.70 -2.08 7.60
N LEU A 121 -8.08 -1.63 8.69
CA LEU A 121 -8.03 -2.39 9.92
C LEU A 121 -9.12 -1.94 10.88
N THR A 122 -9.65 -2.91 11.66
CA THR A 122 -10.58 -2.63 12.76
C THR A 122 -9.76 -2.38 14.03
N PRO A 123 -9.85 -1.18 14.63
CA PRO A 123 -9.17 -0.88 15.89
C PRO A 123 -9.64 -1.81 17.01
N GLU A 124 -8.79 -2.04 17.99
CA GLU A 124 -9.11 -2.80 19.22
C GLU A 124 -9.75 -4.18 18.98
N ARG A 125 -9.35 -4.84 17.90
CA ARG A 125 -9.83 -6.18 17.58
C ARG A 125 -9.48 -7.15 18.69
N ALA A 126 -10.49 -7.80 19.26
CA ALA A 126 -10.31 -8.78 20.35
C ALA A 126 -9.73 -10.11 19.88
N GLU A 127 -9.88 -10.44 18.59
CA GLU A 127 -9.38 -11.67 18.00
C GLU A 127 -7.93 -11.53 17.56
N PHE A 128 -7.23 -12.67 17.46
CA PHE A 128 -5.87 -12.71 16.89
C PHE A 128 -5.84 -12.12 15.49
N ASP A 129 -4.91 -11.20 15.27
CA ASP A 129 -4.71 -10.54 13.98
C ASP A 129 -3.31 -10.87 13.45
N PRO A 130 -3.20 -11.69 12.40
CA PRO A 130 -1.91 -12.16 11.91
C PRO A 130 -1.02 -11.03 11.41
N VAL A 131 -1.56 -9.99 10.76
CA VAL A 131 -0.73 -8.92 10.24
C VAL A 131 -0.18 -8.01 11.34
N ARG A 132 -0.96 -7.76 12.41
CA ARG A 132 -0.45 -7.05 13.58
C ARG A 132 0.64 -7.85 14.29
N ALA A 133 0.44 -9.16 14.45
CA ALA A 133 1.43 -10.06 15.04
C ALA A 133 2.73 -10.07 14.23
N TRP A 134 2.64 -10.15 12.91
CA TRP A 134 3.79 -10.07 12.02
C TRP A 134 4.52 -8.72 12.14
N ALA A 135 3.79 -7.61 12.05
CA ALA A 135 4.38 -6.27 12.07
C ALA A 135 5.10 -5.95 13.39
N HIS A 136 4.52 -6.34 14.52
CA HIS A 136 5.09 -6.08 15.84
C HIS A 136 6.13 -7.13 16.26
N GLY A 137 6.06 -8.34 15.73
CA GLY A 137 6.98 -9.44 16.06
C GLY A 137 8.25 -9.48 15.20
N HIS A 138 8.28 -8.81 14.06
CA HIS A 138 9.41 -8.84 13.15
C HIS A 138 10.56 -7.92 13.62
N GLY A 139 11.75 -8.50 13.83
CA GLY A 139 12.90 -7.77 14.41
C GLY A 139 13.41 -6.58 13.56
N GLY A 140 13.20 -6.61 12.26
CA GLY A 140 13.60 -5.55 11.32
C GLY A 140 12.53 -4.49 11.06
N LEU A 141 11.40 -4.54 11.80
CA LEU A 141 10.29 -3.62 11.64
C LEU A 141 9.97 -2.87 12.93
N ARG A 142 9.38 -1.69 12.78
CA ARG A 142 8.71 -0.94 13.85
C ARG A 142 7.35 -0.52 13.35
N ALA A 143 6.32 -0.79 14.13
CA ALA A 143 4.94 -0.56 13.73
C ALA A 143 4.17 0.27 14.76
N THR A 144 3.27 1.07 14.26
CA THR A 144 2.22 1.75 15.04
C THR A 144 0.91 1.75 14.27
N GLU A 145 -0.17 1.88 14.99
CA GLU A 145 -1.51 1.98 14.40
C GLU A 145 -2.03 3.40 14.54
N VAL A 146 -2.59 3.93 13.47
CA VAL A 146 -3.19 5.26 13.46
C VAL A 146 -4.67 5.16 13.09
N MET A 147 -5.50 5.88 13.83
CA MET A 147 -6.93 5.98 13.53
C MET A 147 -7.13 6.81 12.27
N THR A 148 -7.82 6.25 11.29
CA THR A 148 -8.21 6.96 10.05
C THR A 148 -9.63 7.49 10.15
N THR A 149 -10.49 6.75 10.86
CA THR A 149 -11.85 7.18 11.26
C THR A 149 -12.12 6.69 12.69
N PRO A 150 -13.25 7.01 13.31
CA PRO A 150 -13.60 6.44 14.61
C PRO A 150 -13.70 4.91 14.64
N THR A 151 -13.86 4.26 13.49
CA THR A 151 -14.06 2.80 13.39
C THR A 151 -13.06 2.09 12.49
N SER A 152 -12.08 2.81 11.95
CA SER A 152 -11.05 2.25 11.06
C SER A 152 -9.67 2.77 11.40
N SER A 153 -8.68 1.97 11.13
CA SER A 153 -7.28 2.32 11.34
C SER A 153 -6.37 1.81 10.22
N ALA A 154 -5.16 2.33 10.20
CA ALA A 154 -4.09 1.85 9.35
C ALA A 154 -2.84 1.53 10.19
N LEU A 155 -2.13 0.46 9.84
CA LEU A 155 -0.79 0.19 10.34
C LEU A 155 0.23 0.98 9.53
N LEU A 156 1.06 1.74 10.24
CA LEU A 156 2.29 2.34 9.72
C LEU A 156 3.47 1.52 10.21
N ILE A 157 4.27 1.03 9.29
CA ILE A 157 5.36 0.10 9.58
C ILE A 157 6.62 0.66 8.92
N ALA A 158 7.71 0.78 9.68
CA ALA A 158 9.00 1.20 9.15
C ALA A 158 9.99 0.03 9.13
N ARG A 159 10.74 -0.12 8.04
CA ARG A 159 11.93 -0.98 7.98
C ARG A 159 13.09 -0.26 8.66
N ILE A 160 13.71 -0.87 9.69
CA ILE A 160 14.86 -0.33 10.44
C ILE A 160 16.19 -0.95 10.01
#